data_4e90a6d1f1e2e5afea65ec0f40a3b533
#
_entry.id   4e90a6d1f1e2e5afea65ec0f40a3b533
#
_cell.length_a   1.000
_cell.length_b   1.000
_cell.length_c   1.000
_cell.angle_alpha   90.00
_cell.angle_beta   90.00
_cell.angle_gamma   90.00
#
_symmetry.space_group_name_H-M   'P 1'
#
loop_
_entity.id
_entity.type
_entity.pdbx_description
1 polymer ?
#
loop_
_entity_poly.entity_id
_entity_poly.type
_entity_poly.pdbx_seq_one_letter_code
_entity_poly.pdbx_strand_id
1 'polypeptide(L)'
;WGAQRIKGLSLRKALIQAVKDMLSFDDIEAEKKREVSLINHFYYPKFGPGQMWEVTADRITAASGRVHKKQNVSRLYLEDNRVSSVSVMDSNGVETSQSCDYFLSSMPLKELVGIMSPAPPDNVREIAEGLVYRDFMMVGVLLKKLHVTPSSTFFSRFCDYFRGKPP
;
A
#
# COMPACT_ATOMS: atom_id res chain seq x y z
N TRP A 1 -2.88 16.73 -3.66
CA TRP A 1 -2.97 15.60 -2.73
C TRP A 1 -2.53 15.98 -1.32
N GLY A 2 -1.41 16.69 -1.16
CA GLY A 2 -0.96 17.22 0.14
C GLY A 2 -1.93 18.23 0.76
N ALA A 3 -2.52 19.12 -0.03
CA ALA A 3 -3.47 20.12 0.45
C ALA A 3 -4.82 19.53 0.96
N GLN A 4 -5.22 18.33 0.51
CA GLN A 4 -6.41 17.66 1.01
C GLN A 4 -6.22 17.05 2.40
N ARG A 5 -5.01 16.64 2.75
CA ARG A 5 -4.69 16.10 4.08
C ARG A 5 -4.59 17.16 5.17
N ILE A 6 -4.36 18.43 4.78
CA ILE A 6 -4.19 19.55 5.70
C ILE A 6 -5.53 20.29 5.97
N LYS A 7 -6.60 19.97 5.24
CA LYS A 7 -7.94 20.51 5.50
C LYS A 7 -8.49 19.98 6.82
N GLY A 8 -8.37 20.75 7.87
CA GLY A 8 -8.88 20.41 9.21
C GLY A 8 -7.91 20.68 10.36
N LEU A 9 -6.62 20.90 10.08
CA LEU A 9 -5.65 21.30 11.10
C LEU A 9 -5.87 22.75 11.50
N SER A 10 -6.60 22.94 12.61
CA SER A 10 -6.65 24.23 13.30
C SER A 10 -5.28 24.47 13.96
N LEU A 11 -4.63 25.59 13.63
CA LEU A 11 -3.38 26.02 14.28
C LEU A 11 -3.46 25.99 15.80
N ARG A 12 -4.65 26.30 16.37
CA ARG A 12 -4.91 26.21 17.82
C ARG A 12 -4.82 24.76 18.34
N LYS A 13 -5.34 23.78 17.59
CA LYS A 13 -5.25 22.36 17.97
C LYS A 13 -3.80 21.84 17.87
N ALA A 14 -3.05 22.27 16.85
CA ALA A 14 -1.65 21.91 16.71
C ALA A 14 -0.79 22.50 17.85
N LEU A 15 -1.06 23.73 18.26
CA LEU A 15 -0.35 24.37 19.38
C LEU A 15 -0.66 23.71 20.73
N ILE A 16 -1.95 23.42 21.00
CA ILE A 16 -2.39 22.70 22.21
C ILE A 16 -1.78 21.31 22.26
N GLN A 17 -1.69 20.65 21.11
CA GLN A 17 -1.10 19.31 21.01
C GLN A 17 0.41 19.34 21.27
N ALA A 18 1.14 20.29 20.69
CA ALA A 18 2.56 20.48 20.94
C ALA A 18 2.89 20.75 22.43
N VAL A 19 2.04 21.53 23.12
CA VAL A 19 2.17 21.74 24.57
C VAL A 19 1.86 20.50 25.37
N LYS A 20 0.86 19.70 24.96
CA LYS A 20 0.53 18.41 25.59
C LYS A 20 1.66 17.38 25.40
N ASP A 21 2.22 17.28 24.20
CA ASP A 21 3.33 16.37 23.90
C ASP A 21 4.61 16.72 24.66
N MET A 22 4.76 17.98 25.08
CA MET A 22 5.86 18.42 25.91
C MET A 22 5.68 18.10 27.41
N LEU A 23 4.43 17.86 27.84
CA LEU A 23 4.07 17.64 29.25
C LEU A 23 3.68 16.18 29.58
N SER A 24 3.46 15.31 28.61
CA SER A 24 3.05 13.92 28.84
C SER A 24 4.06 12.93 28.28
N PHE A 25 4.71 12.24 29.21
CA PHE A 25 5.38 10.97 28.96
C PHE A 25 4.30 9.88 29.01
N ASP A 26 4.21 9.08 27.96
CA ASP A 26 3.43 7.83 27.87
C ASP A 26 1.90 7.92 27.97
N ASP A 27 1.24 8.06 26.81
CA ASP A 27 -0.14 7.60 26.68
C ASP A 27 -0.38 7.00 25.28
N ILE A 28 -0.20 5.68 25.18
CA ILE A 28 -0.48 4.89 23.97
C ILE A 28 -1.98 4.95 23.58
N GLU A 29 -2.87 5.25 24.52
CA GLU A 29 -4.31 5.38 24.27
C GLU A 29 -4.72 6.72 23.62
N ALA A 30 -3.95 7.79 23.81
CA ALA A 30 -4.20 9.08 23.16
C ALA A 30 -3.91 9.05 21.66
N GLU A 31 -3.12 8.09 21.19
CA GLU A 31 -2.74 7.93 19.79
C GLU A 31 -3.89 7.44 18.90
N LYS A 32 -4.86 6.71 19.44
CA LYS A 32 -6.06 6.22 18.72
C LYS A 32 -7.00 7.33 18.24
N LYS A 33 -6.89 8.55 18.77
CA LYS A 33 -7.72 9.71 18.40
C LYS A 33 -7.00 10.72 17.51
N ARG A 34 -5.74 10.48 17.13
CA ARG A 34 -4.99 11.40 16.26
C ARG A 34 -5.41 11.22 14.82
N GLU A 35 -5.60 12.34 14.13
CA GLU A 35 -5.79 12.35 12.68
C GLU A 35 -4.58 11.67 12.02
N VAL A 36 -4.85 10.77 11.06
CA VAL A 36 -3.88 9.88 10.38
C VAL A 36 -2.66 10.62 9.76
N SER A 37 -2.74 11.95 9.62
CA SER A 37 -1.66 12.78 9.07
C SER A 37 -0.53 13.13 10.06
N LEU A 38 -0.69 12.86 11.37
CA LEU A 38 0.26 13.21 12.43
C LEU A 38 0.78 11.99 13.20
N ILE A 39 0.87 10.83 12.55
CA ILE A 39 1.47 9.65 13.16
C ILE A 39 2.98 9.88 13.26
N ASN A 40 3.46 10.11 14.48
CA ASN A 40 4.88 10.31 14.79
C ASN A 40 5.62 8.98 14.97
N HIS A 41 4.91 7.92 15.38
CA HIS A 41 5.47 6.60 15.63
C HIS A 41 4.63 5.55 14.92
N PHE A 42 5.27 4.56 14.33
CA PHE A 42 4.62 3.39 13.74
C PHE A 42 5.48 2.15 13.96
N TYR A 43 4.81 1.01 14.05
CA TYR A 43 5.50 -0.27 14.15
C TYR A 43 6.04 -0.67 12.77
N TYR A 44 7.31 -1.04 12.75
CA TYR A 44 7.95 -1.51 11.53
C TYR A 44 8.50 -2.92 11.76
N PRO A 45 8.22 -3.89 10.90
CA PRO A 45 8.73 -5.25 11.05
C PRO A 45 10.26 -5.28 11.01
N LYS A 46 10.90 -6.07 11.88
CA LYS A 46 12.35 -6.15 11.99
C LYS A 46 13.05 -6.50 10.67
N PHE A 47 12.43 -7.34 9.86
CA PHE A 47 12.94 -7.78 8.56
C PHE A 47 12.26 -7.08 7.37
N GLY A 48 11.67 -5.91 7.59
CA GLY A 48 11.01 -5.13 6.57
C GLY A 48 9.51 -5.49 6.36
N PRO A 49 8.79 -4.74 5.52
CA PRO A 49 7.35 -4.94 5.33
C PRO A 49 7.00 -6.28 4.68
N GLY A 50 7.94 -6.91 3.96
CA GLY A 50 7.77 -8.24 3.38
C GLY A 50 7.55 -9.34 4.41
N GLN A 51 8.10 -9.20 5.63
CA GLN A 51 7.94 -10.17 6.71
C GLN A 51 6.47 -10.45 7.04
N MET A 52 5.63 -9.45 7.02
CA MET A 52 4.20 -9.62 7.28
C MET A 52 3.55 -10.55 6.25
N TRP A 53 3.91 -10.39 4.99
CA TRP A 53 3.37 -11.20 3.90
C TRP A 53 3.89 -12.63 3.92
N GLU A 54 5.16 -12.82 4.28
CA GLU A 54 5.75 -14.16 4.44
C GLU A 54 5.05 -14.93 5.56
N VAL A 55 4.92 -14.33 6.74
CA VAL A 55 4.21 -14.93 7.88
C VAL A 55 2.74 -15.22 7.54
N THR A 56 2.09 -14.35 6.78
CA THR A 56 0.71 -14.55 6.33
C THR A 56 0.62 -15.76 5.39
N ALA A 57 1.53 -15.87 4.42
CA ALA A 57 1.58 -16.99 3.50
C ALA A 57 1.80 -18.33 4.23
N ASP A 58 2.70 -18.34 5.22
CA ASP A 58 2.95 -19.51 6.06
C ASP A 58 1.70 -19.94 6.84
N ARG A 59 0.98 -18.98 7.42
CA ARG A 59 -0.28 -19.25 8.13
C ARG A 59 -1.37 -19.79 7.22
N ILE A 60 -1.49 -19.24 6.00
CA ILE A 60 -2.44 -19.75 5.00
C ILE A 60 -2.11 -21.22 4.67
N THR A 61 -0.84 -21.52 4.44
CA THR A 61 -0.39 -22.89 4.14
C THR A 61 -0.60 -23.83 5.30
N ALA A 62 -0.34 -23.39 6.54
CA ALA A 62 -0.62 -24.17 7.75
C ALA A 62 -2.12 -24.44 7.94
N ALA A 63 -2.99 -23.56 7.46
CA ALA A 63 -4.44 -23.73 7.45
C ALA A 63 -4.97 -24.50 6.21
N SER A 64 -4.11 -25.25 5.51
CA SER A 64 -4.42 -26.01 4.28
C SER A 64 -4.82 -25.15 3.08
N GLY A 65 -4.56 -23.85 3.11
CA GLY A 65 -4.67 -22.96 1.96
C GLY A 65 -3.48 -23.11 1.02
N ARG A 66 -3.61 -22.56 -0.19
CA ARG A 66 -2.53 -22.59 -1.20
C ARG A 66 -2.14 -21.17 -1.57
N VAL A 67 -0.84 -20.91 -1.66
CA VAL A 67 -0.28 -19.65 -2.13
C VAL A 67 0.52 -19.93 -3.40
N HIS A 68 0.01 -19.45 -4.52
CA HIS A 68 0.66 -19.58 -5.82
C HIS A 68 1.42 -18.29 -6.13
N LYS A 69 2.69 -18.43 -6.50
CA LYS A 69 3.55 -17.31 -6.91
C LYS A 69 3.91 -17.44 -8.39
N LYS A 70 4.27 -16.33 -9.03
CA LYS A 70 4.67 -16.29 -10.44
C LYS A 70 3.57 -16.81 -11.38
N GLN A 71 2.33 -16.54 -11.03
CA GLN A 71 1.18 -16.84 -11.83
C GLN A 71 0.42 -15.55 -12.13
N ASN A 72 -0.16 -15.47 -13.30
CA ASN A 72 -0.96 -14.36 -13.77
C ASN A 72 -2.37 -14.82 -14.09
N VAL A 73 -3.38 -14.12 -13.58
CA VAL A 73 -4.77 -14.38 -13.96
C VAL A 73 -5.01 -13.79 -15.34
N SER A 74 -5.28 -14.64 -16.33
CA SER A 74 -5.42 -14.26 -17.73
C SER A 74 -6.86 -14.00 -18.13
N ARG A 75 -7.83 -14.66 -17.49
CA ARG A 75 -9.26 -14.53 -17.80
C ARG A 75 -10.14 -14.84 -16.60
N LEU A 76 -11.27 -14.12 -16.53
CA LEU A 76 -12.35 -14.36 -15.58
C LEU A 76 -13.60 -14.81 -16.33
N TYR A 77 -14.17 -15.92 -15.94
CA TYR A 77 -15.42 -16.41 -16.50
C TYR A 77 -16.58 -16.06 -15.57
N LEU A 78 -17.57 -15.41 -16.13
CA LEU A 78 -18.77 -14.99 -15.42
C LEU A 78 -19.97 -15.80 -15.89
N GLU A 79 -20.74 -16.32 -14.94
CA GLU A 79 -22.03 -16.98 -15.12
C GLU A 79 -23.01 -16.35 -14.13
N ASP A 80 -24.19 -16.01 -14.58
CA ASP A 80 -25.25 -15.38 -13.75
C ASP A 80 -24.74 -14.22 -12.86
N ASN A 81 -23.92 -13.34 -13.43
CA ASN A 81 -23.34 -12.19 -12.75
C ASN A 81 -22.38 -12.53 -11.60
N ARG A 82 -21.83 -13.75 -11.58
CA ARG A 82 -20.83 -14.20 -10.61
C ARG A 82 -19.61 -14.76 -11.34
N VAL A 83 -18.46 -14.66 -10.72
CA VAL A 83 -17.26 -15.33 -11.23
C VAL A 83 -17.38 -16.81 -10.92
N SER A 84 -17.43 -17.65 -11.96
CA SER A 84 -17.51 -19.11 -11.85
C SER A 84 -16.14 -19.78 -11.85
N SER A 85 -15.21 -19.23 -12.65
CA SER A 85 -13.85 -19.74 -12.74
C SER A 85 -12.87 -18.68 -13.23
N VAL A 86 -11.60 -18.96 -13.02
CA VAL A 86 -10.48 -18.12 -13.44
C VAL A 86 -9.48 -18.95 -14.24
N SER A 87 -8.96 -18.38 -15.34
CA SER A 87 -7.77 -18.92 -16.01
C SER A 87 -6.53 -18.28 -15.44
N VAL A 88 -5.55 -19.12 -15.13
CA VAL A 88 -4.26 -18.70 -14.56
C VAL A 88 -3.15 -19.21 -15.45
N MET A 89 -2.25 -18.33 -15.83
CA MET A 89 -1.07 -18.63 -16.64
C MET A 89 0.17 -18.67 -15.75
N ASP A 90 0.94 -19.71 -15.84
CA ASP A 90 2.22 -19.83 -15.14
C ASP A 90 3.37 -19.16 -15.89
N SER A 91 4.57 -19.15 -15.31
CA SER A 91 5.78 -18.60 -15.94
C SER A 91 6.23 -19.33 -17.21
N ASN A 92 5.72 -20.53 -17.48
CA ASN A 92 6.03 -21.34 -18.65
C ASN A 92 5.00 -21.15 -19.76
N GLY A 93 3.97 -20.32 -19.53
CA GLY A 93 2.89 -20.10 -20.48
C GLY A 93 1.81 -21.19 -20.45
N VAL A 94 1.82 -22.05 -19.44
CA VAL A 94 0.76 -23.08 -19.28
C VAL A 94 -0.44 -22.43 -18.61
N GLU A 95 -1.59 -22.49 -19.28
CA GLU A 95 -2.86 -22.00 -18.77
C GLU A 95 -3.62 -23.11 -18.07
N THR A 96 -4.10 -22.82 -16.85
CA THR A 96 -4.93 -23.72 -16.05
C THR A 96 -6.19 -22.99 -15.61
N SER A 97 -7.32 -23.67 -15.59
CA SER A 97 -8.59 -23.12 -15.11
C SER A 97 -8.89 -23.63 -13.69
N GLN A 98 -9.37 -22.72 -12.84
CA GLN A 98 -9.78 -23.02 -11.47
C GLN A 98 -11.19 -22.49 -11.22
N SER A 99 -12.08 -23.35 -10.75
CA SER A 99 -13.41 -22.93 -10.28
C SER A 99 -13.31 -22.26 -8.91
N CYS A 100 -14.22 -21.33 -8.64
CA CYS A 100 -14.28 -20.64 -7.35
C CYS A 100 -15.73 -20.29 -6.99
N ASP A 101 -16.06 -20.39 -5.72
CA ASP A 101 -17.33 -19.93 -5.17
C ASP A 101 -17.29 -18.40 -4.88
N TYR A 102 -16.14 -17.90 -4.51
CA TYR A 102 -15.89 -16.48 -4.24
C TYR A 102 -14.58 -16.04 -4.89
N PHE A 103 -14.61 -14.87 -5.49
CA PHE A 103 -13.44 -14.25 -6.09
C PHE A 103 -13.19 -12.88 -5.47
N LEU A 104 -11.98 -12.68 -4.94
CA LEU A 104 -11.51 -11.41 -4.39
C LEU A 104 -10.30 -10.95 -5.20
N SER A 105 -10.38 -9.76 -5.76
CA SER A 105 -9.31 -9.19 -6.60
C SER A 105 -8.70 -7.96 -5.98
N SER A 106 -7.37 -7.87 -6.00
CA SER A 106 -6.60 -6.65 -5.75
C SER A 106 -5.97 -6.07 -7.02
N MET A 107 -6.36 -6.58 -8.20
CA MET A 107 -5.88 -6.10 -9.49
C MET A 107 -6.37 -4.67 -9.77
N PRO A 108 -5.63 -3.87 -10.56
CA PRO A 108 -6.15 -2.63 -11.10
C PRO A 108 -7.46 -2.86 -11.86
N LEU A 109 -8.46 -2.00 -11.64
CA LEU A 109 -9.79 -2.18 -12.24
C LEU A 109 -9.75 -2.25 -13.77
N LYS A 110 -8.86 -1.52 -14.40
CA LYS A 110 -8.66 -1.55 -15.86
C LYS A 110 -8.28 -2.95 -16.34
N GLU A 111 -7.34 -3.60 -15.66
CA GLU A 111 -6.91 -4.96 -15.98
C GLU A 111 -8.02 -5.97 -15.69
N LEU A 112 -8.66 -5.85 -14.52
CA LEU A 112 -9.77 -6.72 -14.11
C LEU A 112 -10.90 -6.72 -15.14
N VAL A 113 -11.34 -5.54 -15.57
CA VAL A 113 -12.41 -5.38 -16.56
C VAL A 113 -12.00 -5.94 -17.91
N GLY A 114 -10.73 -5.77 -18.28
CA GLY A 114 -10.19 -6.26 -19.56
C GLY A 114 -10.15 -7.78 -19.70
N ILE A 115 -10.10 -8.53 -18.60
CA ILE A 115 -10.02 -10.00 -18.63
C ILE A 115 -11.35 -10.71 -18.38
N MET A 116 -12.45 -9.95 -18.20
CA MET A 116 -13.79 -10.52 -18.00
C MET A 116 -14.33 -11.20 -19.26
N SER A 117 -14.96 -12.37 -19.08
CA SER A 117 -15.64 -13.13 -20.14
C SER A 117 -16.99 -13.65 -19.62
N PRO A 118 -18.14 -13.25 -20.20
CA PRO A 118 -18.27 -12.32 -21.33
C PRO A 118 -17.77 -10.90 -21.01
N ALA A 119 -17.44 -10.15 -22.05
CA ALA A 119 -16.97 -8.77 -21.89
C ALA A 119 -18.08 -7.92 -21.25
N PRO A 120 -17.75 -7.03 -20.30
CA PRO A 120 -18.73 -6.14 -19.69
C PRO A 120 -19.22 -5.11 -20.72
N PRO A 121 -20.36 -4.42 -20.44
CA PRO A 121 -20.90 -3.38 -21.29
C PRO A 121 -19.87 -2.28 -21.64
N ASP A 122 -20.03 -1.68 -22.83
CA ASP A 122 -19.07 -0.71 -23.35
C ASP A 122 -18.86 0.51 -22.44
N ASN A 123 -19.91 1.01 -21.79
CA ASN A 123 -19.81 2.09 -20.83
C ASN A 123 -18.93 1.74 -19.61
N VAL A 124 -18.94 0.48 -19.16
CA VAL A 124 -18.09 0.00 -18.05
C VAL A 124 -16.64 -0.05 -18.49
N ARG A 125 -16.40 -0.55 -19.71
CA ARG A 125 -15.04 -0.60 -20.28
C ARG A 125 -14.45 0.79 -20.47
N GLU A 126 -15.24 1.73 -21.05
CA GLU A 126 -14.81 3.11 -21.25
C GLU A 126 -14.42 3.79 -19.92
N ILE A 127 -15.24 3.62 -18.87
CA ILE A 127 -14.92 4.15 -17.55
C ILE A 127 -13.65 3.52 -17.00
N ALA A 128 -13.48 2.20 -17.11
CA ALA A 128 -12.30 1.50 -16.62
C ALA A 128 -11.02 1.92 -17.36
N GLU A 129 -11.11 2.11 -18.69
CA GLU A 129 -9.99 2.59 -19.51
C GLU A 129 -9.62 4.04 -19.18
N GLY A 130 -10.59 4.87 -18.82
CA GLY A 130 -10.39 6.27 -18.42
C GLY A 130 -9.76 6.44 -17.04
N LEU A 131 -9.62 5.38 -16.23
CA LEU A 131 -8.94 5.45 -14.93
C LEU A 131 -7.45 5.75 -15.10
N VAL A 132 -7.01 6.85 -14.49
CA VAL A 132 -5.61 7.27 -14.50
C VAL A 132 -4.90 6.70 -13.29
N TYR A 133 -3.91 5.86 -13.52
CA TYR A 133 -3.00 5.35 -12.50
C TYR A 133 -1.70 6.17 -12.49
N ARG A 134 -1.09 6.27 -11.32
CA ARG A 134 0.22 6.91 -11.16
C ARG A 134 1.23 5.85 -10.74
N ASP A 135 2.32 5.79 -11.44
CA ASP A 135 3.45 4.97 -11.07
C ASP A 135 4.18 5.59 -9.89
N PHE A 136 4.70 4.74 -9.02
CA PHE A 136 5.53 5.12 -7.90
C PHE A 136 6.88 4.40 -8.02
N MET A 137 7.94 5.19 -8.16
CA MET A 137 9.29 4.66 -8.24
C MET A 137 10.02 4.95 -6.93
N MET A 138 10.53 3.91 -6.28
CA MET A 138 11.36 4.02 -5.09
C MET A 138 12.79 3.61 -5.44
N VAL A 139 13.75 4.48 -5.14
CA VAL A 139 15.17 4.20 -5.31
C VAL A 139 15.81 4.07 -3.94
N GLY A 140 16.24 2.86 -3.58
CA GLY A 140 17.04 2.61 -2.38
C GLY A 140 18.51 2.76 -2.69
N VAL A 141 19.22 3.62 -1.92
CA VAL A 141 20.65 3.81 -2.06
C VAL A 141 21.35 3.32 -0.79
N LEU A 142 22.18 2.29 -0.92
CA LEU A 142 23.00 1.78 0.16
C LEU A 142 24.39 2.43 0.08
N LEU A 143 24.76 3.17 1.11
CA LEU A 143 26.04 3.86 1.19
C LEU A 143 26.92 3.23 2.28
N LYS A 144 28.19 2.96 1.97
CA LYS A 144 29.20 2.52 2.98
C LYS A 144 29.50 3.62 3.99
N LYS A 145 29.50 4.89 3.54
CA LYS A 145 29.74 6.07 4.36
C LYS A 145 29.04 7.26 3.74
N LEU A 146 28.32 8.01 4.55
CA LEU A 146 27.73 9.29 4.17
C LEU A 146 28.70 10.40 4.49
N HIS A 147 29.25 11.09 3.49
CA HIS A 147 30.01 12.31 3.65
C HIS A 147 29.07 13.50 3.54
N VAL A 148 28.65 14.03 4.68
CA VAL A 148 27.84 15.25 4.73
C VAL A 148 28.82 16.41 4.99
N THR A 149 28.99 17.26 4.00
CA THR A 149 29.73 18.52 4.19
C THR A 149 28.84 19.53 4.94
N PRO A 150 29.34 20.17 6.00
CA PRO A 150 28.55 21.11 6.82
C PRO A 150 27.94 22.28 6.05
N SER A 151 28.44 22.55 4.84
CA SER A 151 28.01 23.66 3.98
C SER A 151 26.78 23.40 3.09
N SER A 152 26.26 22.17 3.01
CA SER A 152 25.06 21.93 2.22
C SER A 152 23.81 22.14 3.07
N THR A 153 23.26 23.32 3.03
CA THR A 153 22.04 23.76 3.73
C THR A 153 20.84 22.82 3.51
N PHE A 154 20.81 22.12 2.39
CA PHE A 154 19.75 21.16 2.05
C PHE A 154 19.89 19.86 2.84
N PHE A 155 21.10 19.31 2.93
CA PHE A 155 21.34 18.04 3.64
C PHE A 155 21.33 18.20 5.16
N SER A 156 21.77 19.32 5.70
CA SER A 156 21.68 19.56 7.14
C SER A 156 20.22 19.67 7.59
N ARG A 157 19.37 20.41 6.87
CA ARG A 157 17.93 20.48 7.14
C ARG A 157 17.23 19.12 7.01
N PHE A 158 17.61 18.31 6.03
CA PHE A 158 17.08 16.97 5.86
C PHE A 158 17.48 16.04 7.03
N CYS A 159 18.74 16.04 7.44
CA CYS A 159 19.21 15.25 8.59
C CYS A 159 18.64 15.76 9.92
N ASP A 160 18.48 17.06 10.09
CA ASP A 160 17.91 17.66 11.30
C ASP A 160 16.42 17.35 11.43
N TYR A 161 15.69 17.31 10.32
CA TYR A 161 14.30 16.86 10.26
C TYR A 161 14.13 15.42 10.75
N PHE A 162 15.03 14.49 10.36
CA PHE A 162 15.00 13.10 10.82
C PHE A 162 15.55 12.89 12.22
N ARG A 163 16.34 13.82 12.75
CA ARG A 163 16.85 13.81 14.12
C ARG A 163 15.93 14.50 15.12
N GLY A 164 14.77 14.99 14.69
CA GLY A 164 13.82 15.68 15.56
C GLY A 164 14.35 17.01 16.12
N LYS A 165 15.36 17.62 15.50
CA LYS A 165 15.76 18.96 15.85
C LYS A 165 14.86 19.95 15.11
N PRO A 166 14.20 20.89 15.82
CA PRO A 166 13.45 21.95 15.17
C PRO A 166 14.37 22.84 14.31
N PRO A 167 13.82 23.44 13.25
CA PRO A 167 14.57 24.33 12.35
C PRO A 167 15.08 25.58 13.07
#